data_dfa553b9d07af3370bc6060a748d9294
#
_entry.id   dfa553b9d07af3370bc6060a748d9294
#
_cell.length_a   1.000
_cell.length_b   1.000
_cell.length_c   1.000
_cell.angle_alpha   90.00
_cell.angle_beta   90.00
_cell.angle_gamma   90.00
#
_symmetry.space_group_name_H-M   'P 1'
#
loop_
_entity.id
_entity.type
_entity.pdbx_description
1 polymer ?
#
loop_
_entity_poly.entity_id
_entity_poly.type
_entity_poly.pdbx_seq_one_letter_code
_entity_poly.pdbx_strand_id
1 'polypeptide(L)'
;MFELTNTNSDMILFFVSLGAKTELINDVTQIKNYSSLDEEVYSLNNGVALKFMNTSSIIELKGTDSLDFLHRISTNSMKNLNKEEVKKTIFTSEKGRIIGVSTVMNFESFILLITGIYSKQKVMSWINKYIIGDDVKLSDASHRFNLFEIVGPQSESFLSLFAGDAANSVSDNSFKVVSADGVLFFLARLKDENGLQKFWILAEQENAKKLITNMVENKGPFDFNLVGEESYGVYQIENGIPSDPNELNDLYNPYEAKIINLVDFKKGCYIGQEVIARLDTYDKVQKHLVGLCFPETIETSEKFTLLDDESNEVGVITSLAYSPKIKKNIALGYLKKSLAVQGTKVTAKNGAKSMDVMVHELPFKK
;
A
#
# COMPACT_ATOMS: atom_id res chain seq x y z
N MET A 1 1.75 -27.79 0.78
CA MET A 1 1.28 -26.99 1.93
C MET A 1 2.47 -26.14 2.34
N PHE A 2 2.59 -24.90 1.80
CA PHE A 2 3.67 -23.99 2.17
C PHE A 2 3.18 -23.25 3.41
N GLU A 3 3.84 -23.49 4.54
CA GLU A 3 3.62 -22.74 5.76
C GLU A 3 3.89 -21.27 5.48
N LEU A 4 2.87 -20.42 5.67
CA LEU A 4 3.01 -18.98 5.85
C LEU A 4 3.68 -18.76 7.21
N THR A 5 4.93 -19.20 7.34
CA THR A 5 5.73 -18.96 8.55
C THR A 5 5.93 -17.45 8.67
N ASN A 6 5.51 -16.92 9.80
CA ASN A 6 5.64 -15.54 10.23
C ASN A 6 7.14 -15.17 10.24
N THR A 7 7.68 -14.76 9.10
CA THR A 7 9.09 -14.43 8.88
C THR A 7 9.56 -13.25 9.74
N ASN A 8 8.66 -12.57 10.45
CA ASN A 8 8.91 -11.39 11.28
C ASN A 8 8.54 -11.58 12.76
N SER A 9 8.46 -12.82 13.25
CA SER A 9 8.04 -13.09 14.64
C SER A 9 8.84 -12.30 15.68
N ASP A 10 10.16 -12.21 15.52
CA ASP A 10 11.06 -11.48 16.44
C ASP A 10 10.81 -9.98 16.45
N MET A 11 10.48 -9.40 15.29
CA MET A 11 10.12 -7.98 15.21
C MET A 11 8.73 -7.71 15.78
N ILE A 12 7.78 -8.61 15.58
CA ILE A 12 6.46 -8.51 16.21
C ILE A 12 6.59 -8.56 17.73
N LEU A 13 7.37 -9.50 18.28
CA LEU A 13 7.64 -9.57 19.72
C LEU A 13 8.33 -8.32 20.24
N PHE A 14 9.28 -7.76 19.49
CA PHE A 14 9.89 -6.47 19.82
C PHE A 14 8.85 -5.35 19.90
N PHE A 15 7.95 -5.23 18.92
CA PHE A 15 6.90 -4.22 18.94
C PHE A 15 5.86 -4.47 20.04
N VAL A 16 5.57 -5.73 20.39
CA VAL A 16 4.74 -6.06 21.56
C VAL A 16 5.39 -5.54 22.84
N SER A 17 6.72 -5.62 22.99
CA SER A 17 7.44 -5.04 24.13
C SER A 17 7.36 -3.50 24.18
N LEU A 18 7.09 -2.85 23.04
CA LEU A 18 6.84 -1.42 22.94
C LEU A 18 5.34 -1.05 23.06
N GLY A 19 4.48 -2.00 23.42
CA GLY A 19 3.06 -1.78 23.67
C GLY A 19 2.12 -2.14 22.52
N ALA A 20 2.62 -2.77 21.44
CA ALA A 20 1.76 -3.20 20.34
C ALA A 20 0.72 -4.23 20.80
N LYS A 21 -0.52 -4.03 20.37
CA LYS A 21 -1.57 -5.06 20.40
C LYS A 21 -1.60 -5.72 19.03
N THR A 22 -1.72 -7.03 19.01
CA THR A 22 -1.72 -7.83 17.78
C THR A 22 -3.04 -8.55 17.58
N GLU A 23 -3.38 -8.84 16.32
CA GLU A 23 -4.48 -9.70 15.94
C GLU A 23 -4.07 -10.63 14.80
N LEU A 24 -4.76 -11.77 14.67
CA LEU A 24 -4.52 -12.73 13.59
C LEU A 24 -5.60 -12.58 12.53
N ILE A 25 -5.22 -12.17 11.33
CA ILE A 25 -6.13 -12.01 10.19
C ILE A 25 -5.59 -12.83 9.01
N ASN A 26 -6.38 -13.78 8.51
CA ASN A 26 -6.03 -14.65 7.40
C ASN A 26 -4.63 -15.29 7.56
N ASP A 27 -4.35 -15.85 8.73
CA ASP A 27 -3.10 -16.50 9.12
C ASP A 27 -1.88 -15.55 9.18
N VAL A 28 -2.09 -14.25 9.14
CA VAL A 28 -1.05 -13.23 9.31
C VAL A 28 -1.25 -12.51 10.64
N THR A 29 -0.24 -12.56 11.52
CA THR A 29 -0.23 -11.74 12.73
C THR A 29 0.04 -10.29 12.35
N GLN A 30 -0.92 -9.41 12.63
CA GLN A 30 -0.83 -7.98 12.35
C GLN A 30 -0.74 -7.19 13.65
N ILE A 31 -0.04 -6.08 13.60
CA ILE A 31 -0.05 -5.09 14.70
C ILE A 31 -1.31 -4.24 14.54
N LYS A 32 -2.25 -4.39 15.46
CA LYS A 32 -3.53 -3.68 15.40
C LYS A 32 -3.38 -2.21 15.75
N ASN A 33 -2.86 -1.91 16.94
CA ASN A 33 -2.59 -0.56 17.45
C ASN A 33 -1.55 -0.59 18.57
N TYR A 34 -1.11 0.59 18.99
CA TYR A 34 -0.23 0.82 20.15
C TYR A 34 -0.92 1.70 21.20
N SER A 35 -1.67 2.70 20.75
CA SER A 35 -2.38 3.68 21.57
C SER A 35 -3.84 3.80 21.13
N SER A 36 -4.49 4.92 21.44
CA SER A 36 -5.84 5.18 20.96
C SER A 36 -5.85 5.48 19.45
N LEU A 37 -6.98 5.20 18.81
CA LEU A 37 -7.17 5.50 17.38
C LEU A 37 -6.95 7.00 17.07
N ASP A 38 -7.45 7.87 17.97
CA ASP A 38 -7.32 9.33 17.82
C ASP A 38 -5.86 9.78 17.84
N GLU A 39 -5.03 9.26 18.75
CA GLU A 39 -3.60 9.61 18.86
C GLU A 39 -2.82 9.13 17.64
N GLU A 40 -3.04 7.91 17.20
CA GLU A 40 -2.33 7.36 16.04
C GLU A 40 -2.75 8.08 14.75
N VAL A 41 -4.05 8.33 14.54
CA VAL A 41 -4.55 9.09 13.38
C VAL A 41 -4.07 10.53 13.41
N TYR A 42 -3.97 11.14 14.61
CA TYR A 42 -3.38 12.47 14.76
C TYR A 42 -1.94 12.52 14.24
N SER A 43 -1.10 11.55 14.63
CA SER A 43 0.30 11.50 14.20
C SER A 43 0.43 11.32 12.68
N LEU A 44 -0.43 10.49 12.07
CA LEU A 44 -0.47 10.30 10.62
C LEU A 44 -0.79 11.60 9.85
N ASN A 45 -1.62 12.46 10.43
CA ASN A 45 -2.11 13.67 9.78
C ASN A 45 -1.34 14.95 10.17
N ASN A 46 -0.72 15.02 11.36
CA ASN A 46 -0.15 16.26 11.93
C ASN A 46 1.29 16.10 12.44
N GLY A 47 1.70 14.90 12.79
CA GLY A 47 2.99 14.60 13.41
C GLY A 47 3.89 13.71 12.54
N VAL A 48 4.41 12.66 13.19
CA VAL A 48 5.18 11.58 12.60
C VAL A 48 4.60 10.25 13.04
N ALA A 49 4.21 9.43 12.10
CA ALA A 49 3.76 8.08 12.33
C ALA A 49 4.77 7.08 11.76
N LEU A 50 5.21 6.12 12.56
CA LEU A 50 6.04 5.01 12.12
C LEU A 50 5.22 3.72 12.14
N LYS A 51 5.08 3.10 10.96
CA LYS A 51 4.42 1.82 10.77
C LYS A 51 5.41 0.72 10.43
N PHE A 52 5.35 -0.39 11.15
CA PHE A 52 6.01 -1.63 10.72
C PHE A 52 5.18 -2.29 9.62
N MET A 53 5.75 -2.42 8.42
CA MET A 53 5.07 -2.94 7.23
C MET A 53 5.07 -4.47 7.16
N ASN A 54 4.67 -5.12 8.25
CA ASN A 54 4.66 -6.59 8.37
C ASN A 54 3.59 -7.29 7.51
N THR A 55 2.69 -6.53 6.91
CA THR A 55 1.73 -6.96 5.89
C THR A 55 2.26 -6.81 4.46
N SER A 56 3.53 -6.42 4.31
CA SER A 56 4.24 -6.39 3.03
C SER A 56 5.20 -7.57 2.92
N SER A 57 5.49 -7.96 1.69
CA SER A 57 6.46 -8.99 1.35
C SER A 57 7.53 -8.44 0.44
N ILE A 58 8.73 -8.98 0.54
CA ILE A 58 9.89 -8.57 -0.22
C ILE A 58 10.32 -9.74 -1.11
N ILE A 59 10.30 -9.52 -2.42
CA ILE A 59 10.71 -10.48 -3.43
C ILE A 59 11.99 -9.96 -4.07
N GLU A 60 13.03 -10.78 -4.15
CA GLU A 60 14.28 -10.43 -4.81
C GLU A 60 14.35 -11.03 -6.22
N LEU A 61 14.75 -10.22 -7.18
CA LEU A 61 15.13 -10.64 -8.53
C LEU A 61 16.62 -10.40 -8.74
N LYS A 62 17.32 -11.41 -9.23
CA LYS A 62 18.72 -11.36 -9.66
C LYS A 62 18.83 -11.83 -11.11
N GLY A 63 19.78 -11.28 -11.84
CA GLY A 63 20.09 -11.63 -13.20
C GLY A 63 20.11 -10.40 -14.12
N THR A 64 20.88 -10.51 -15.20
CA THR A 64 21.13 -9.38 -16.11
C THR A 64 19.88 -8.90 -16.85
N ASP A 65 18.89 -9.77 -17.02
CA ASP A 65 17.66 -9.46 -17.76
C ASP A 65 16.53 -8.91 -16.88
N SER A 66 16.75 -8.78 -15.55
CA SER A 66 15.68 -8.50 -14.58
C SER A 66 14.85 -7.25 -14.91
N LEU A 67 15.47 -6.12 -15.29
CA LEU A 67 14.74 -4.88 -15.63
C LEU A 67 14.00 -5.00 -16.97
N ASP A 68 14.61 -5.60 -18.00
CA ASP A 68 13.94 -5.81 -19.28
C ASP A 68 12.78 -6.79 -19.13
N PHE A 69 12.99 -7.86 -18.37
CA PHE A 69 11.95 -8.83 -18.04
C PHE A 69 10.75 -8.17 -17.33
N LEU A 70 11.00 -7.41 -16.24
CA LEU A 70 9.94 -6.69 -15.55
C LEU A 70 9.23 -5.67 -16.46
N HIS A 71 9.99 -5.03 -17.35
CA HIS A 71 9.41 -4.12 -18.35
C HIS A 71 8.39 -4.84 -19.24
N ARG A 72 8.64 -6.09 -19.64
CA ARG A 72 7.73 -6.85 -20.51
C ARG A 72 6.50 -7.40 -19.81
N ILE A 73 6.57 -7.71 -18.52
CA ILE A 73 5.50 -8.38 -17.79
C ILE A 73 4.67 -7.47 -16.86
N SER A 74 5.01 -6.19 -16.76
CA SER A 74 4.30 -5.24 -15.87
C SER A 74 3.92 -3.96 -16.59
N THR A 75 3.04 -3.17 -16.02
CA THR A 75 2.40 -2.04 -16.69
C THR A 75 3.27 -0.79 -16.82
N ASN A 76 4.28 -0.60 -15.95
CA ASN A 76 5.11 0.59 -15.98
C ASN A 76 6.46 0.32 -16.66
N SER A 77 7.12 1.37 -17.16
CA SER A 77 8.43 1.25 -17.80
C SER A 77 9.52 1.00 -16.76
N MET A 78 10.21 -0.15 -16.85
CA MET A 78 11.32 -0.55 -15.97
C MET A 78 12.68 -0.44 -16.66
N LYS A 79 12.73 -0.36 -18.01
CA LYS A 79 13.98 -0.33 -18.78
C LYS A 79 14.95 0.78 -18.36
N ASN A 80 14.40 1.93 -18.00
CA ASN A 80 15.16 3.12 -17.64
C ASN A 80 15.12 3.41 -16.12
N LEU A 81 14.85 2.40 -15.31
CA LEU A 81 14.92 2.54 -13.85
C LEU A 81 16.40 2.47 -13.45
N ASN A 82 16.96 3.62 -13.11
CA ASN A 82 18.37 3.72 -12.72
C ASN A 82 18.62 3.09 -11.34
N LYS A 83 19.89 2.87 -11.03
CA LYS A 83 20.31 2.49 -9.68
C LYS A 83 19.80 3.51 -8.67
N GLU A 84 19.39 3.01 -7.49
CA GLU A 84 18.82 3.80 -6.39
C GLU A 84 17.48 4.48 -6.71
N GLU A 85 16.86 4.17 -7.83
CA GLU A 85 15.49 4.62 -8.13
C GLU A 85 14.44 3.61 -7.67
N VAL A 86 13.25 4.16 -7.43
CA VAL A 86 12.06 3.43 -7.00
C VAL A 86 10.91 3.70 -7.96
N LYS A 87 10.19 2.67 -8.37
CA LYS A 87 9.02 2.82 -9.25
C LYS A 87 7.92 1.81 -8.92
N LYS A 88 6.68 2.27 -8.89
CA LYS A 88 5.52 1.37 -8.74
C LYS A 88 5.09 0.82 -10.08
N THR A 89 4.60 -0.42 -10.08
CA THR A 89 4.02 -1.08 -11.25
C THR A 89 2.91 -2.03 -10.85
N ILE A 90 2.10 -2.41 -11.83
CA ILE A 90 1.04 -3.39 -11.68
C ILE A 90 1.39 -4.63 -12.51
N PHE A 91 1.25 -5.80 -11.94
CA PHE A 91 1.17 -7.05 -12.70
C PHE A 91 -0.30 -7.30 -13.03
N THR A 92 -0.59 -7.47 -14.32
CA THR A 92 -1.96 -7.70 -14.81
C THR A 92 -2.08 -9.03 -15.52
N SER A 93 -3.23 -9.67 -15.41
CA SER A 93 -3.57 -10.85 -16.19
C SER A 93 -3.78 -10.47 -17.67
N GLU A 94 -3.85 -11.48 -18.55
CA GLU A 94 -4.19 -11.32 -19.97
C GLU A 94 -5.57 -10.63 -20.15
N LYS A 95 -6.42 -10.68 -19.14
CA LYS A 95 -7.74 -10.01 -19.10
C LYS A 95 -7.66 -8.60 -18.51
N GLY A 96 -6.47 -8.03 -18.29
CA GLY A 96 -6.27 -6.71 -17.69
C GLY A 96 -6.67 -6.60 -16.23
N ARG A 97 -6.84 -7.72 -15.49
CA ARG A 97 -7.15 -7.74 -14.06
C ARG A 97 -5.89 -7.64 -13.22
N ILE A 98 -5.98 -7.00 -12.07
CA ILE A 98 -4.86 -6.79 -11.16
C ILE A 98 -4.45 -8.13 -10.53
N ILE A 99 -3.21 -8.57 -10.75
CA ILE A 99 -2.59 -9.70 -10.03
C ILE A 99 -1.97 -9.21 -8.73
N GLY A 100 -1.31 -8.06 -8.79
CA GLY A 100 -0.72 -7.37 -7.65
C GLY A 100 -0.07 -6.07 -8.05
N VAL A 101 0.11 -5.19 -7.07
CA VAL A 101 0.86 -3.94 -7.21
C VAL A 101 2.16 -4.08 -6.46
N SER A 102 3.27 -3.70 -7.09
CA SER A 102 4.59 -3.78 -6.47
C SER A 102 5.35 -2.47 -6.62
N THR A 103 6.12 -2.16 -5.59
CA THR A 103 7.13 -1.10 -5.65
C THR A 103 8.47 -1.75 -5.95
N VAL A 104 9.10 -1.34 -7.04
CA VAL A 104 10.37 -1.84 -7.55
C VAL A 104 11.48 -0.92 -7.06
N MET A 105 12.49 -1.49 -6.38
CA MET A 105 13.70 -0.78 -5.93
C MET A 105 14.91 -1.37 -6.65
N ASN A 106 15.65 -0.55 -7.40
CA ASN A 106 16.81 -1.03 -8.17
C ASN A 106 18.13 -0.82 -7.41
N PHE A 107 18.73 -1.92 -6.95
CA PHE A 107 20.05 -1.93 -6.28
C PHE A 107 21.21 -2.19 -7.24
N GLU A 108 20.97 -2.16 -8.57
CA GLU A 108 21.93 -2.50 -9.63
C GLU A 108 22.26 -4.00 -9.69
N SER A 109 22.79 -4.60 -8.63
CA SER A 109 23.14 -6.04 -8.58
C SER A 109 21.94 -6.96 -8.35
N PHE A 110 20.86 -6.42 -7.85
CA PHE A 110 19.56 -7.08 -7.63
C PHE A 110 18.43 -6.06 -7.59
N ILE A 111 17.22 -6.54 -7.71
CA ILE A 111 15.99 -5.73 -7.62
C ILE A 111 15.16 -6.28 -6.46
N LEU A 112 14.57 -5.39 -5.66
CA LEU A 112 13.54 -5.75 -4.71
C LEU A 112 12.17 -5.32 -5.21
N LEU A 113 11.20 -6.23 -5.13
CA LEU A 113 9.78 -5.95 -5.31
C LEU A 113 9.11 -5.99 -3.94
N ILE A 114 8.57 -4.86 -3.52
CA ILE A 114 7.76 -4.77 -2.31
C ILE A 114 6.30 -4.88 -2.73
N THR A 115 5.63 -5.91 -2.28
CA THR A 115 4.22 -6.20 -2.60
C THR A 115 3.43 -6.53 -1.35
N GLY A 116 2.09 -6.50 -1.42
CA GLY A 116 1.24 -6.92 -0.31
C GLY A 116 1.41 -8.43 -0.01
N ILE A 117 1.32 -8.79 1.27
CA ILE A 117 1.52 -10.17 1.70
C ILE A 117 0.49 -11.13 1.09
N TYR A 118 -0.74 -10.67 0.88
CA TYR A 118 -1.83 -11.46 0.30
C TYR A 118 -1.68 -11.66 -1.22
N SER A 119 -0.98 -10.74 -1.90
CA SER A 119 -0.66 -10.84 -3.32
C SER A 119 0.66 -11.55 -3.60
N LYS A 120 1.53 -11.76 -2.60
CA LYS A 120 2.88 -12.31 -2.76
C LYS A 120 2.91 -13.57 -3.62
N GLN A 121 2.15 -14.59 -3.23
CA GLN A 121 2.17 -15.88 -3.91
C GLN A 121 1.66 -15.78 -5.36
N LYS A 122 0.64 -14.96 -5.61
CA LYS A 122 0.11 -14.70 -6.96
C LYS A 122 1.17 -14.00 -7.83
N VAL A 123 1.84 -12.97 -7.29
CA VAL A 123 2.90 -12.22 -7.98
C VAL A 123 4.10 -13.13 -8.29
N MET A 124 4.59 -13.91 -7.31
CA MET A 124 5.70 -14.84 -7.53
C MET A 124 5.36 -15.89 -8.59
N SER A 125 4.19 -16.50 -8.51
CA SER A 125 3.73 -17.49 -9.49
C SER A 125 3.57 -16.88 -10.89
N TRP A 126 3.06 -15.64 -10.95
CA TRP A 126 2.92 -14.89 -12.19
C TRP A 126 4.29 -14.61 -12.83
N ILE A 127 5.24 -14.10 -12.09
CA ILE A 127 6.60 -13.84 -12.57
C ILE A 127 7.24 -15.14 -13.06
N ASN A 128 7.22 -16.21 -12.26
CA ASN A 128 7.81 -17.50 -12.61
C ASN A 128 7.20 -18.10 -13.91
N LYS A 129 5.91 -17.89 -14.15
CA LYS A 129 5.24 -18.36 -15.38
C LYS A 129 5.88 -17.81 -16.66
N TYR A 130 6.44 -16.61 -16.61
CA TYR A 130 6.96 -15.91 -17.79
C TYR A 130 8.48 -15.88 -17.88
N ILE A 131 9.20 -16.49 -16.94
CA ILE A 131 10.66 -16.70 -17.06
C ILE A 131 10.89 -17.85 -18.04
N ILE A 132 11.23 -17.51 -19.31
CA ILE A 132 11.49 -18.49 -20.37
C ILE A 132 12.80 -18.09 -21.04
N GLY A 133 13.93 -18.66 -20.58
CA GLY A 133 15.24 -18.39 -21.14
C GLY A 133 15.89 -17.06 -20.71
N ASP A 134 15.22 -16.26 -19.92
CA ASP A 134 15.77 -15.03 -19.32
C ASP A 134 16.74 -15.36 -18.18
N ASP A 135 17.83 -14.61 -18.07
CA ASP A 135 18.67 -14.65 -16.86
C ASP A 135 18.00 -13.87 -15.74
N VAL A 136 17.01 -14.52 -15.11
CA VAL A 136 16.24 -13.99 -13.98
C VAL A 136 16.04 -15.08 -12.95
N LYS A 137 16.45 -14.80 -11.70
CA LYS A 137 16.24 -15.68 -10.55
C LYS A 137 15.37 -14.96 -9.53
N LEU A 138 14.28 -15.59 -9.13
CA LEU A 138 13.31 -15.08 -8.17
C LEU A 138 13.46 -15.77 -6.82
N SER A 139 13.46 -15.01 -5.74
CA SER A 139 13.50 -15.54 -4.38
C SER A 139 12.70 -14.68 -3.40
N ASP A 140 12.23 -15.30 -2.31
CA ASP A 140 11.63 -14.59 -1.19
C ASP A 140 12.74 -14.01 -0.29
N ALA A 141 12.76 -12.69 -0.16
CA ALA A 141 13.71 -11.97 0.68
C ALA A 141 13.06 -11.34 1.93
N SER A 142 11.81 -11.68 2.23
CA SER A 142 11.08 -11.12 3.37
C SER A 142 11.73 -11.41 4.73
N HIS A 143 12.56 -12.46 4.81
CA HIS A 143 13.30 -12.82 6.03
C HIS A 143 14.60 -12.00 6.23
N ARG A 144 15.09 -11.32 5.19
CA ARG A 144 16.35 -10.56 5.23
C ARG A 144 16.18 -9.15 5.75
N PHE A 145 15.04 -8.53 5.41
CA PHE A 145 14.81 -7.12 5.66
C PHE A 145 13.52 -6.90 6.40
N ASN A 146 13.54 -5.88 7.26
CA ASN A 146 12.34 -5.27 7.82
C ASN A 146 12.07 -3.95 7.12
N LEU A 147 10.82 -3.73 6.75
CA LEU A 147 10.36 -2.52 6.10
C LEU A 147 9.52 -1.69 7.08
N PHE A 148 9.85 -0.42 7.19
CA PHE A 148 9.08 0.56 7.96
C PHE A 148 8.65 1.70 7.04
N GLU A 149 7.45 2.20 7.29
CA GLU A 149 6.97 3.40 6.62
C GLU A 149 6.85 4.53 7.64
N ILE A 150 7.36 5.71 7.28
CA ILE A 150 7.25 6.94 8.07
C ILE A 150 6.39 7.92 7.27
N VAL A 151 5.31 8.36 7.91
CA VAL A 151 4.28 9.22 7.33
C VAL A 151 3.96 10.37 8.26
N GLY A 152 3.52 11.47 7.69
CA GLY A 152 3.10 12.67 8.39
C GLY A 152 3.94 13.89 8.04
N PRO A 153 3.42 15.10 8.27
CA PRO A 153 4.04 16.35 7.81
C PRO A 153 5.39 16.66 8.46
N GLN A 154 5.68 16.07 9.61
CA GLN A 154 6.96 16.30 10.33
C GLN A 154 8.01 15.21 10.00
N SER A 155 7.71 14.25 9.11
CA SER A 155 8.55 13.06 8.86
C SER A 155 9.95 13.39 8.35
N GLU A 156 10.09 14.36 7.44
CA GLU A 156 11.39 14.74 6.89
C GLU A 156 12.30 15.37 7.97
N SER A 157 11.76 16.30 8.74
CA SER A 157 12.48 16.93 9.84
C SER A 157 12.85 15.93 10.94
N PHE A 158 11.94 15.01 11.26
CA PHE A 158 12.20 13.93 12.21
C PHE A 158 13.33 13.02 11.73
N LEU A 159 13.29 12.60 10.48
CA LEU A 159 14.33 11.73 9.89
C LEU A 159 15.70 12.41 9.86
N SER A 160 15.76 13.73 9.77
CA SER A 160 17.03 14.46 9.82
C SER A 160 17.77 14.31 11.15
N LEU A 161 17.07 13.94 12.25
CA LEU A 161 17.73 13.60 13.53
C LEU A 161 18.58 12.31 13.44
N PHE A 162 18.17 11.37 12.59
CA PHE A 162 18.75 10.02 12.51
C PHE A 162 19.55 9.78 11.24
N ALA A 163 19.20 10.46 10.18
CA ALA A 163 19.83 10.31 8.86
C ALA A 163 20.62 11.56 8.42
N GLY A 164 20.62 12.62 9.24
CA GLY A 164 21.29 13.86 8.91
C GLY A 164 20.86 14.40 7.55
N ASP A 165 21.83 14.90 6.78
CA ASP A 165 21.60 15.46 5.43
C ASP A 165 21.03 14.43 4.43
N ALA A 166 21.15 13.13 4.70
CA ALA A 166 20.60 12.11 3.82
C ALA A 166 19.08 12.23 3.73
N ALA A 167 18.37 12.56 4.83
CA ALA A 167 16.93 12.74 4.84
C ALA A 167 16.46 13.82 3.84
N ASN A 168 17.20 14.92 3.74
CA ASN A 168 16.88 16.05 2.86
C ASN A 168 17.39 15.84 1.43
N SER A 169 18.43 15.03 1.24
CA SER A 169 19.11 14.85 -0.05
C SER A 169 18.63 13.64 -0.87
N VAL A 170 17.75 12.81 -0.33
CA VAL A 170 17.08 11.74 -1.09
C VAL A 170 16.04 12.37 -2.02
N SER A 171 16.20 12.15 -3.33
CA SER A 171 15.26 12.64 -4.33
C SER A 171 13.93 11.89 -4.27
N ASP A 172 12.86 12.50 -4.78
CA ASP A 172 11.56 11.84 -4.91
C ASP A 172 11.69 10.53 -5.72
N ASN A 173 11.07 9.48 -5.24
CA ASN A 173 11.11 8.14 -5.83
C ASN A 173 12.52 7.57 -6.02
N SER A 174 13.39 7.82 -5.04
CA SER A 174 14.73 7.24 -4.95
C SER A 174 15.05 6.78 -3.52
N PHE A 175 16.17 6.09 -3.35
CA PHE A 175 16.66 5.70 -2.04
C PHE A 175 18.18 5.88 -1.94
N LYS A 176 18.66 5.94 -0.72
CA LYS A 176 20.10 6.00 -0.41
C LYS A 176 20.44 5.04 0.72
N VAL A 177 21.69 4.58 0.74
CA VAL A 177 22.26 3.92 1.91
C VAL A 177 22.60 4.97 2.94
N VAL A 178 22.15 4.77 4.16
CA VAL A 178 22.46 5.62 5.32
C VAL A 178 23.21 4.81 6.36
N SER A 179 24.27 5.39 6.90
CA SER A 179 24.99 4.86 8.06
C SER A 179 24.92 5.90 9.18
N ALA A 180 24.24 5.57 10.26
CA ALA A 180 24.07 6.46 11.41
C ALA A 180 24.19 5.64 12.71
N ASP A 181 25.04 6.10 13.66
CA ASP A 181 25.28 5.48 14.96
C ASP A 181 25.64 3.98 14.87
N GLY A 182 26.40 3.59 13.83
CA GLY A 182 26.79 2.21 13.57
C GLY A 182 25.65 1.31 13.04
N VAL A 183 24.53 1.90 12.64
CA VAL A 183 23.40 1.23 11.99
C VAL A 183 23.39 1.54 10.51
N LEU A 184 23.27 0.50 9.69
CA LEU A 184 23.13 0.62 8.23
C LEU A 184 21.69 0.35 7.81
N PHE A 185 21.10 1.25 7.04
CA PHE A 185 19.76 1.09 6.49
C PHE A 185 19.61 1.81 5.14
N PHE A 186 18.60 1.44 4.38
CA PHE A 186 18.19 2.16 3.17
C PHE A 186 17.04 3.09 3.50
N LEU A 187 17.19 4.36 3.13
CA LEU A 187 16.17 5.38 3.27
C LEU A 187 15.64 5.74 1.88
N ALA A 188 14.36 5.48 1.63
CA ALA A 188 13.68 5.84 0.40
C ALA A 188 12.68 6.99 0.65
N ARG A 189 12.61 7.92 -0.29
CA ARG A 189 11.56 8.95 -0.36
C ARG A 189 10.58 8.56 -1.46
N LEU A 190 9.34 8.37 -1.12
CA LEU A 190 8.27 8.03 -2.03
C LEU A 190 7.28 9.19 -2.13
N LYS A 191 6.95 9.57 -3.34
CA LYS A 191 5.96 10.62 -3.61
C LYS A 191 5.03 10.16 -4.71
N ASP A 192 3.74 10.29 -4.46
CA ASP A 192 2.74 10.00 -5.47
C ASP A 192 2.40 11.27 -6.32
N GLU A 193 1.56 11.09 -7.34
CA GLU A 193 1.13 12.16 -8.22
C GLU A 193 0.27 13.23 -7.51
N ASN A 194 -0.36 12.89 -6.40
CA ASN A 194 -1.13 13.81 -5.57
C ASN A 194 -0.23 14.61 -4.61
N GLY A 195 1.07 14.33 -4.63
CA GLY A 195 2.05 14.98 -3.77
C GLY A 195 2.11 14.40 -2.36
N LEU A 196 1.42 13.29 -2.08
CA LEU A 196 1.52 12.57 -0.82
C LEU A 196 2.92 11.97 -0.70
N GLN A 197 3.67 12.43 0.31
CA GLN A 197 5.05 12.03 0.55
C GLN A 197 5.11 11.10 1.75
N LYS A 198 5.95 10.08 1.64
CA LYS A 198 6.27 9.15 2.71
C LYS A 198 7.69 8.65 2.56
N PHE A 199 8.24 8.13 3.64
CA PHE A 199 9.58 7.55 3.65
C PHE A 199 9.49 6.07 3.97
N TRP A 200 10.34 5.29 3.32
CA TRP A 200 10.58 3.90 3.69
C TRP A 200 11.96 3.74 4.27
N ILE A 201 12.03 2.97 5.34
CA ILE A 201 13.27 2.47 5.91
C ILE A 201 13.29 0.97 5.69
N LEU A 202 14.33 0.48 5.02
CA LEU A 202 14.59 -0.93 4.83
C LEU A 202 15.90 -1.26 5.54
N ALA A 203 15.83 -2.14 6.53
CA ALA A 203 16.99 -2.52 7.34
C ALA A 203 17.03 -4.02 7.60
N GLU A 204 18.24 -4.59 7.69
CA GLU A 204 18.43 -5.96 8.17
C GLU A 204 18.00 -6.07 9.64
N GLN A 205 17.63 -7.29 10.05
CA GLN A 205 16.91 -7.51 11.30
C GLN A 205 17.60 -6.95 12.56
N GLU A 206 18.93 -7.11 12.67
CA GLU A 206 19.68 -6.60 13.82
C GLU A 206 19.73 -5.05 13.85
N ASN A 207 19.91 -4.45 12.69
CA ASN A 207 19.94 -3.00 12.53
C ASN A 207 18.56 -2.37 12.75
N ALA A 208 17.49 -3.05 12.33
CA ALA A 208 16.12 -2.59 12.47
C ALA A 208 15.76 -2.32 13.94
N LYS A 209 16.03 -3.25 14.86
CA LYS A 209 15.72 -3.09 16.28
C LYS A 209 16.46 -1.90 16.90
N LYS A 210 17.77 -1.77 16.63
CA LYS A 210 18.58 -0.65 17.13
C LYS A 210 18.06 0.70 16.64
N LEU A 211 17.75 0.78 15.34
CA LEU A 211 17.26 2.01 14.72
C LEU A 211 15.90 2.43 15.31
N ILE A 212 14.95 1.49 15.41
CA ILE A 212 13.62 1.79 15.95
C ILE A 212 13.69 2.16 17.43
N THR A 213 14.51 1.47 18.23
CA THR A 213 14.73 1.83 19.63
C THR A 213 15.24 3.28 19.73
N ASN A 214 16.27 3.62 18.94
CA ASN A 214 16.81 4.98 18.93
C ASN A 214 15.74 6.02 18.53
N MET A 215 14.91 5.74 17.53
CA MET A 215 13.83 6.64 17.10
C MET A 215 12.77 6.85 18.18
N VAL A 216 12.39 5.78 18.90
CA VAL A 216 11.40 5.84 19.99
C VAL A 216 11.94 6.61 21.19
N GLU A 217 13.21 6.36 21.59
CA GLU A 217 13.82 6.98 22.76
C GLU A 217 14.23 8.44 22.53
N ASN A 218 14.63 8.78 21.30
CA ASN A 218 15.18 10.09 20.93
C ASN A 218 14.30 10.86 19.94
N LYS A 219 12.99 10.75 20.08
CA LYS A 219 12.02 11.39 19.17
C LYS A 219 12.04 12.93 19.18
N GLY A 220 12.77 13.55 20.10
CA GLY A 220 12.88 15.01 20.19
C GLY A 220 11.53 15.70 20.46
N PRO A 221 11.29 16.90 19.88
CA PRO A 221 10.05 17.64 20.07
C PRO A 221 8.91 17.20 19.14
N PHE A 222 9.08 16.12 18.38
CA PHE A 222 8.12 15.70 17.39
C PHE A 222 6.94 14.92 17.99
N ASP A 223 5.76 15.11 17.42
CA ASP A 223 4.55 14.32 17.73
C ASP A 223 4.67 12.93 17.07
N PHE A 224 5.59 12.12 17.61
CA PHE A 224 5.93 10.81 17.08
C PHE A 224 5.13 9.71 17.79
N ASN A 225 4.47 8.84 17.00
CA ASN A 225 3.85 7.62 17.48
C ASN A 225 4.13 6.42 16.55
N LEU A 226 4.20 5.23 17.16
CA LEU A 226 4.06 3.97 16.46
C LEU A 226 2.59 3.78 16.10
N VAL A 227 2.30 3.29 14.90
CA VAL A 227 0.92 3.13 14.40
C VAL A 227 0.66 1.71 13.90
N GLY A 228 -0.55 1.22 14.14
CA GLY A 228 -0.98 -0.10 13.71
C GLY A 228 -1.85 -0.08 12.45
N GLU A 229 -2.37 -1.26 12.09
CA GLU A 229 -3.22 -1.43 10.91
C GLU A 229 -4.55 -0.68 11.02
N GLU A 230 -5.09 -0.53 12.24
CA GLU A 230 -6.38 0.12 12.46
C GLU A 230 -6.33 1.61 12.07
N SER A 231 -5.39 2.36 12.61
CA SER A 231 -5.18 3.78 12.31
C SER A 231 -4.66 4.01 10.89
N TYR A 232 -3.78 3.12 10.41
CA TYR A 232 -3.26 3.20 9.06
C TYR A 232 -4.35 2.92 8.00
N GLY A 233 -5.28 2.01 8.29
CA GLY A 233 -6.47 1.77 7.47
C GLY A 233 -7.36 3.00 7.34
N VAL A 234 -7.58 3.74 8.45
CA VAL A 234 -8.28 5.03 8.41
C VAL A 234 -7.56 6.01 7.49
N TYR A 235 -6.23 6.14 7.64
CA TYR A 235 -5.41 7.02 6.80
C TYR A 235 -5.51 6.64 5.32
N GLN A 236 -5.49 5.35 4.99
CA GLN A 236 -5.64 4.88 3.60
C GLN A 236 -7.01 5.26 3.03
N ILE A 237 -8.09 5.01 3.77
CA ILE A 237 -9.45 5.37 3.33
C ILE A 237 -9.59 6.89 3.15
N GLU A 238 -9.13 7.70 4.13
CA GLU A 238 -9.17 9.16 4.04
C GLU A 238 -8.47 9.71 2.80
N ASN A 239 -7.33 9.10 2.42
CA ASN A 239 -6.54 9.51 1.27
C ASN A 239 -6.90 8.79 -0.03
N GLY A 240 -7.88 7.89 -0.01
CA GLY A 240 -8.30 7.14 -1.18
C GLY A 240 -7.23 6.17 -1.71
N ILE A 241 -6.39 5.65 -0.82
CA ILE A 241 -5.31 4.72 -1.16
C ILE A 241 -5.85 3.29 -1.14
N PRO A 242 -5.96 2.63 -2.29
CA PRO A 242 -6.42 1.24 -2.34
C PRO A 242 -5.39 0.29 -1.72
N SER A 243 -5.88 -0.72 -1.01
CA SER A 243 -5.08 -1.70 -0.25
C SER A 243 -5.21 -3.12 -0.79
N ASP A 244 -4.19 -3.93 -0.53
CA ASP A 244 -4.17 -5.39 -0.75
C ASP A 244 -4.68 -6.09 0.53
N PRO A 245 -5.64 -7.05 0.44
CA PRO A 245 -6.30 -7.55 -0.76
C PRO A 245 -7.64 -6.88 -1.07
N ASN A 246 -8.05 -5.85 -0.33
CA ASN A 246 -9.42 -5.34 -0.34
C ASN A 246 -9.79 -4.73 -1.70
N GLU A 247 -9.01 -3.77 -2.16
CA GLU A 247 -9.24 -3.07 -3.43
C GLU A 247 -8.35 -3.60 -4.55
N LEU A 248 -7.13 -4.08 -4.23
CA LEU A 248 -6.13 -4.50 -5.21
C LEU A 248 -6.13 -6.02 -5.38
N ASN A 249 -7.06 -6.52 -6.19
CA ASN A 249 -7.20 -7.95 -6.47
C ASN A 249 -7.70 -8.21 -7.91
N ASP A 250 -7.84 -9.48 -8.28
CA ASP A 250 -8.21 -9.94 -9.62
C ASP A 250 -9.69 -9.73 -10.03
N LEU A 251 -10.50 -9.16 -9.16
CA LEU A 251 -11.86 -8.72 -9.49
C LEU A 251 -11.87 -7.40 -10.26
N TYR A 252 -10.81 -6.60 -10.15
CA TYR A 252 -10.75 -5.23 -10.65
C TYR A 252 -9.60 -5.02 -11.64
N ASN A 253 -9.72 -3.96 -12.43
CA ASN A 253 -8.68 -3.49 -13.33
C ASN A 253 -8.09 -2.14 -12.85
N PRO A 254 -6.96 -1.66 -13.40
CA PRO A 254 -6.32 -0.42 -12.96
C PRO A 254 -7.18 0.85 -13.07
N TYR A 255 -8.12 0.92 -14.02
CA TYR A 255 -9.05 2.04 -14.15
C TYR A 255 -10.07 2.03 -13.02
N GLU A 256 -10.67 0.85 -12.76
CA GLU A 256 -11.64 0.67 -11.69
C GLU A 256 -11.04 1.04 -10.34
N ALA A 257 -9.80 0.63 -10.07
CA ALA A 257 -9.08 0.87 -8.82
C ALA A 257 -8.46 2.27 -8.71
N LYS A 258 -8.63 3.15 -9.70
CA LYS A 258 -8.03 4.51 -9.76
C LYS A 258 -6.50 4.52 -9.61
N ILE A 259 -5.82 3.51 -10.15
CA ILE A 259 -4.35 3.41 -10.17
C ILE A 259 -3.78 3.39 -11.61
N ILE A 260 -4.51 3.98 -12.55
CA ILE A 260 -4.11 4.00 -13.97
C ILE A 260 -2.83 4.80 -14.21
N ASN A 261 -2.48 5.71 -13.34
CA ASN A 261 -1.21 6.43 -13.30
C ASN A 261 0.02 5.51 -13.17
N LEU A 262 -0.17 4.27 -12.73
CA LEU A 262 0.88 3.24 -12.71
C LEU A 262 1.01 2.48 -14.04
N VAL A 263 0.32 2.92 -15.08
CA VAL A 263 0.38 2.37 -16.44
C VAL A 263 1.06 3.36 -17.37
N ASP A 264 2.18 2.94 -17.95
CA ASP A 264 2.86 3.72 -18.99
C ASP A 264 2.33 3.33 -20.37
N PHE A 265 1.45 4.15 -20.94
CA PHE A 265 0.86 3.92 -22.28
C PHE A 265 1.85 4.11 -23.43
N LYS A 266 3.04 4.70 -23.16
CA LYS A 266 4.07 4.95 -24.17
C LYS A 266 5.14 3.87 -24.22
N LYS A 267 5.17 2.97 -23.22
CA LYS A 267 6.08 1.83 -23.23
C LYS A 267 5.66 0.77 -24.28
N GLY A 268 6.56 -0.14 -24.58
CA GLY A 268 6.26 -1.30 -25.44
C GLY A 268 5.23 -2.26 -24.86
N CYS A 269 5.02 -3.40 -25.50
CA CYS A 269 4.01 -4.39 -25.12
C CYS A 269 4.24 -4.94 -23.71
N TYR A 270 3.13 -5.17 -23.00
CA TYR A 270 3.08 -5.87 -21.73
C TYR A 270 1.80 -6.71 -21.62
N ILE A 271 1.75 -7.62 -20.65
CA ILE A 271 0.62 -8.54 -20.49
C ILE A 271 -0.63 -7.77 -20.05
N GLY A 272 -1.74 -7.98 -20.78
CA GLY A 272 -3.02 -7.30 -20.52
C GLY A 272 -3.19 -5.92 -21.17
N GLN A 273 -2.15 -5.42 -21.89
CA GLN A 273 -2.16 -4.09 -22.51
C GLN A 273 -3.36 -3.86 -23.43
N GLU A 274 -3.71 -4.84 -24.27
CA GLU A 274 -4.80 -4.69 -25.23
C GLU A 274 -6.14 -4.40 -24.53
N VAL A 275 -6.42 -5.12 -23.45
CA VAL A 275 -7.65 -4.91 -22.68
C VAL A 275 -7.65 -3.54 -22.00
N ILE A 276 -6.53 -3.16 -21.38
CA ILE A 276 -6.39 -1.86 -20.70
C ILE A 276 -6.53 -0.71 -21.72
N ALA A 277 -5.89 -0.80 -22.88
CA ALA A 277 -6.02 0.20 -23.95
C ALA A 277 -7.45 0.30 -24.51
N ARG A 278 -8.18 -0.82 -24.62
CA ARG A 278 -9.58 -0.81 -25.03
C ARG A 278 -10.51 -0.17 -24.01
N LEU A 279 -10.24 -0.36 -22.71
CA LEU A 279 -11.00 0.30 -21.63
C LEU A 279 -10.87 1.82 -21.75
N ASP A 280 -9.67 2.31 -22.07
CA ASP A 280 -9.40 3.73 -22.30
C ASP A 280 -10.13 4.26 -23.53
N THR A 281 -9.85 3.64 -24.68
CA THR A 281 -10.37 4.12 -26.00
C THR A 281 -11.89 4.12 -26.09
N TYR A 282 -12.56 3.14 -25.48
CA TYR A 282 -14.02 2.97 -25.63
C TYR A 282 -14.80 3.37 -24.38
N ASP A 283 -14.14 3.95 -23.37
CA ASP A 283 -14.74 4.34 -22.07
C ASP A 283 -15.63 3.22 -21.46
N LYS A 284 -15.14 1.96 -21.52
CA LYS A 284 -15.89 0.77 -21.09
C LYS A 284 -15.67 0.38 -19.62
N VAL A 285 -15.13 1.29 -18.83
CA VAL A 285 -14.99 1.08 -17.38
C VAL A 285 -16.39 1.02 -16.77
N GLN A 286 -16.69 -0.06 -16.05
CA GLN A 286 -18.04 -0.33 -15.53
C GLN A 286 -18.23 0.17 -14.10
N LYS A 287 -17.17 0.20 -13.31
CA LYS A 287 -17.16 0.55 -11.90
C LYS A 287 -16.03 1.52 -11.60
N HIS A 288 -16.17 2.29 -10.54
CA HIS A 288 -15.08 3.10 -10.01
C HIS A 288 -14.97 2.93 -8.51
N LEU A 289 -13.75 2.95 -8.02
CA LEU A 289 -13.47 3.09 -6.60
C LEU A 289 -13.92 4.49 -6.15
N VAL A 290 -14.74 4.54 -5.11
CA VAL A 290 -15.29 5.78 -4.54
C VAL A 290 -15.12 5.80 -3.04
N GLY A 291 -15.15 7.00 -2.45
CA GLY A 291 -15.39 7.17 -1.03
C GLY A 291 -16.88 7.09 -0.73
N LEU A 292 -17.20 6.58 0.45
CA LEU A 292 -18.58 6.51 0.96
C LEU A 292 -18.60 7.04 2.39
N CYS A 293 -19.61 7.85 2.72
CA CYS A 293 -19.78 8.40 4.06
C CYS A 293 -21.09 7.92 4.65
N PHE A 294 -21.03 7.37 5.86
CA PHE A 294 -22.17 6.87 6.60
C PHE A 294 -22.81 7.99 7.42
N PRO A 295 -24.13 8.03 7.56
CA PRO A 295 -24.82 9.02 8.37
C PRO A 295 -24.66 8.77 9.87
N GLU A 296 -24.52 7.52 10.27
CA GLU A 296 -24.44 7.05 11.65
C GLU A 296 -23.18 6.23 11.90
N THR A 297 -22.81 6.10 13.19
CA THR A 297 -21.70 5.22 13.60
C THR A 297 -22.15 3.77 13.52
N ILE A 298 -21.35 2.94 12.85
CA ILE A 298 -21.57 1.51 12.65
C ILE A 298 -20.34 0.69 13.06
N GLU A 299 -20.53 -0.61 13.26
CA GLU A 299 -19.41 -1.52 13.48
C GLU A 299 -18.63 -1.72 12.17
N THR A 300 -17.30 -1.63 12.25
CA THR A 300 -16.42 -1.63 11.08
C THR A 300 -16.12 -3.02 10.51
N SER A 301 -16.51 -4.09 11.22
CA SER A 301 -16.34 -5.49 10.77
C SER A 301 -17.39 -5.95 9.77
N GLU A 302 -18.43 -5.16 9.53
CA GLU A 302 -19.55 -5.53 8.68
C GLU A 302 -19.22 -5.38 7.18
N LYS A 303 -19.69 -6.33 6.36
CA LYS A 303 -19.61 -6.25 4.89
C LYS A 303 -20.94 -5.76 4.34
N PHE A 304 -20.89 -4.76 3.46
CA PHE A 304 -22.06 -4.14 2.87
C PHE A 304 -22.06 -4.29 1.34
N THR A 305 -23.24 -4.64 0.81
CA THR A 305 -23.55 -4.52 -0.63
C THR A 305 -24.21 -3.16 -0.86
N LEU A 306 -23.93 -2.52 -1.98
CA LEU A 306 -24.53 -1.25 -2.37
C LEU A 306 -25.67 -1.49 -3.35
N LEU A 307 -26.84 -0.90 -3.04
CA LEU A 307 -28.06 -1.01 -3.84
C LEU A 307 -28.46 0.37 -4.38
N ASP A 308 -29.11 0.38 -5.55
CA ASP A 308 -29.82 1.55 -6.08
C ASP A 308 -31.25 1.68 -5.49
N ASP A 309 -32.00 2.69 -5.92
CA ASP A 309 -33.35 2.97 -5.47
C ASP A 309 -34.33 1.85 -5.85
N GLU A 310 -34.00 1.03 -6.86
CA GLU A 310 -34.78 -0.13 -7.29
C GLU A 310 -34.37 -1.43 -6.57
N SER A 311 -33.46 -1.35 -5.60
CA SER A 311 -32.88 -2.47 -4.86
C SER A 311 -31.99 -3.40 -5.71
N ASN A 312 -31.50 -2.95 -6.86
CA ASN A 312 -30.52 -3.71 -7.63
C ASN A 312 -29.13 -3.53 -7.02
N GLU A 313 -28.31 -4.59 -7.06
CA GLU A 313 -26.91 -4.52 -6.66
C GLU A 313 -26.09 -3.68 -7.64
N VAL A 314 -25.50 -2.60 -7.12
CA VAL A 314 -24.73 -1.62 -7.90
C VAL A 314 -23.26 -1.51 -7.44
N GLY A 315 -22.92 -2.13 -6.33
CA GLY A 315 -21.55 -2.05 -5.82
C GLY A 315 -21.33 -2.81 -4.52
N VAL A 316 -20.12 -2.65 -3.99
CA VAL A 316 -19.68 -3.31 -2.75
C VAL A 316 -18.74 -2.40 -1.97
N ILE A 317 -18.85 -2.41 -0.65
CA ILE A 317 -17.88 -1.78 0.25
C ILE A 317 -16.72 -2.76 0.47
N THR A 318 -15.50 -2.27 0.30
CA THR A 318 -14.28 -3.06 0.39
C THR A 318 -13.49 -2.79 1.65
N SER A 319 -13.46 -1.52 2.08
CA SER A 319 -12.80 -1.09 3.32
C SER A 319 -13.70 -0.10 4.05
N LEU A 320 -13.75 -0.21 5.39
CA LEU A 320 -14.63 0.59 6.25
C LEU A 320 -13.92 0.90 7.57
N ALA A 321 -13.93 2.17 7.98
CA ALA A 321 -13.37 2.59 9.26
C ALA A 321 -14.11 3.83 9.81
N TYR A 322 -14.01 4.05 11.12
CA TYR A 322 -14.37 5.32 11.72
C TYR A 322 -13.21 6.30 11.60
N SER A 323 -13.45 7.48 11.03
CA SER A 323 -12.46 8.55 10.95
C SER A 323 -12.67 9.55 12.10
N PRO A 324 -11.73 9.67 13.04
CA PRO A 324 -11.76 10.68 14.09
C PRO A 324 -11.74 12.11 13.53
N LYS A 325 -11.04 12.31 12.40
CA LYS A 325 -10.92 13.59 11.71
C LYS A 325 -12.25 14.05 11.10
N ILE A 326 -12.95 13.12 10.44
CA ILE A 326 -14.24 13.41 9.79
C ILE A 326 -15.40 13.22 10.76
N LYS A 327 -15.18 12.51 11.89
CA LYS A 327 -16.16 12.14 12.90
C LYS A 327 -17.33 11.32 12.37
N LYS A 328 -17.05 10.44 11.40
CA LYS A 328 -18.00 9.55 10.75
C LYS A 328 -17.33 8.24 10.32
N ASN A 329 -18.14 7.23 10.10
CA ASN A 329 -17.67 6.07 9.37
C ASN A 329 -17.52 6.45 7.88
N ILE A 330 -16.36 6.13 7.34
CA ILE A 330 -15.98 6.32 5.95
C ILE A 330 -15.55 4.99 5.35
N ALA A 331 -15.75 4.83 4.05
CA ALA A 331 -15.43 3.59 3.38
C ALA A 331 -14.83 3.84 2.00
N LEU A 332 -14.11 2.83 1.50
CA LEU A 332 -13.84 2.64 0.09
C LEU A 332 -14.79 1.58 -0.45
N GLY A 333 -15.22 1.74 -1.69
CA GLY A 333 -16.06 0.75 -2.34
C GLY A 333 -16.05 0.90 -3.85
N TYR A 334 -16.37 -0.17 -4.53
CA TYR A 334 -16.57 -0.17 -5.97
C TYR A 334 -18.05 0.03 -6.29
N LEU A 335 -18.35 1.05 -7.09
CA LEU A 335 -19.70 1.42 -7.46
C LEU A 335 -19.83 1.50 -8.98
N LYS A 336 -20.98 1.14 -9.55
CA LYS A 336 -21.29 1.34 -10.98
C LYS A 336 -20.96 2.76 -11.39
N LYS A 337 -20.34 2.93 -12.57
CA LYS A 337 -19.85 4.22 -13.08
C LYS A 337 -20.93 5.31 -13.08
N SER A 338 -22.18 4.97 -13.46
CA SER A 338 -23.31 5.90 -13.51
C SER A 338 -23.69 6.52 -12.16
N LEU A 339 -23.37 5.82 -11.06
CA LEU A 339 -23.66 6.23 -9.67
C LEU A 339 -22.41 6.75 -8.93
N ALA A 340 -21.22 6.59 -9.50
CA ALA A 340 -19.95 6.97 -8.89
C ALA A 340 -19.67 8.49 -9.00
N VAL A 341 -20.68 9.30 -8.67
CA VAL A 341 -20.65 10.76 -8.75
C VAL A 341 -20.80 11.35 -7.34
N GLN A 342 -20.00 12.37 -7.03
CA GLN A 342 -20.04 13.10 -5.76
C GLN A 342 -21.49 13.50 -5.38
N GLY A 343 -21.90 13.16 -4.15
CA GLY A 343 -23.21 13.50 -3.62
C GLY A 343 -24.34 12.52 -3.98
N THR A 344 -24.10 11.51 -4.83
CA THR A 344 -25.07 10.45 -5.10
C THR A 344 -25.35 9.67 -3.80
N LYS A 345 -26.61 9.36 -3.55
CA LYS A 345 -27.04 8.47 -2.46
C LYS A 345 -27.20 7.06 -3.00
N VAL A 346 -26.78 6.09 -2.23
CA VAL A 346 -26.99 4.65 -2.46
C VAL A 346 -27.27 3.98 -1.14
N THR A 347 -27.95 2.85 -1.17
CA THR A 347 -28.27 2.11 0.04
C THR A 347 -27.19 1.06 0.35
N ALA A 348 -26.52 1.17 1.49
CA ALA A 348 -25.63 0.14 2.02
C ALA A 348 -26.45 -0.90 2.80
N LYS A 349 -26.40 -2.16 2.40
CA LYS A 349 -27.18 -3.27 3.00
C LYS A 349 -26.26 -4.38 3.51
N ASN A 350 -26.51 -4.80 4.76
CA ASN A 350 -25.92 -5.99 5.37
C ASN A 350 -27.01 -6.77 6.11
N GLY A 351 -27.44 -7.89 5.56
CA GLY A 351 -28.54 -8.68 6.13
C GLY A 351 -29.82 -7.84 6.35
N ALA A 352 -30.20 -7.65 7.60
CA ALA A 352 -31.36 -6.85 7.98
C ALA A 352 -31.08 -5.33 8.10
N LYS A 353 -29.82 -4.94 8.23
CA LYS A 353 -29.42 -3.52 8.30
C LYS A 353 -29.39 -2.91 6.91
N SER A 354 -29.96 -1.72 6.80
CA SER A 354 -30.00 -0.96 5.55
C SER A 354 -29.94 0.53 5.90
N MET A 355 -29.08 1.28 5.22
CA MET A 355 -28.92 2.71 5.45
C MET A 355 -28.42 3.44 4.21
N ASP A 356 -28.82 4.67 4.03
CA ASP A 356 -28.35 5.50 2.95
C ASP A 356 -26.94 6.00 3.23
N VAL A 357 -26.05 5.83 2.26
CA VAL A 357 -24.68 6.34 2.28
C VAL A 357 -24.45 7.29 1.13
N MET A 358 -23.59 8.26 1.34
CA MET A 358 -23.29 9.29 0.35
C MET A 358 -21.94 9.03 -0.33
N VAL A 359 -21.94 9.11 -1.65
CA VAL A 359 -20.72 8.99 -2.46
C VAL A 359 -19.87 10.26 -2.32
N HIS A 360 -18.58 10.06 -2.08
CA HIS A 360 -17.56 11.11 -2.02
C HIS A 360 -16.46 10.86 -3.05
N GLU A 361 -15.91 11.94 -3.59
CA GLU A 361 -14.65 11.90 -4.33
C GLU A 361 -13.50 11.55 -3.38
N LEU A 362 -12.46 10.93 -3.92
CA LEU A 362 -11.23 10.61 -3.21
C LEU A 362 -10.08 11.53 -3.66
N PRO A 363 -9.23 11.98 -2.74
CA PRO A 363 -9.29 11.77 -1.29
C PRO A 363 -10.47 12.51 -0.62
N PHE A 364 -10.84 12.08 0.59
CA PHE A 364 -11.84 12.81 1.39
C PHE A 364 -11.30 14.21 1.73
N LYS A 365 -11.82 15.22 1.07
CA LYS A 365 -11.47 16.63 1.37
C LYS A 365 -12.16 17.07 2.66
N LYS A 366 -11.50 17.94 3.39
CA LYS A 366 -12.09 18.61 4.56
C LYS A 366 -13.25 19.51 4.15
#